data_499da4ff698c8801bd3bf250637ea724
#
_entry.id   499da4ff698c8801bd3bf250637ea724
#
_cell.length_a   1.000
_cell.length_b   1.000
_cell.length_c   1.000
_cell.angle_alpha   90.00
_cell.angle_beta   90.00
_cell.angle_gamma   90.00
#
_symmetry.space_group_name_H-M   'P 1'
#
loop_
_entity.id
_entity.type
_entity.pdbx_description
1 polymer ?
#
loop_
_entity_poly.entity_id
_entity_poly.type
_entity_poly.pdbx_seq_one_letter_code
_entity_poly.pdbx_strand_id
1 'polypeptide(L)'
;MKKTRGRNRFHQGRYRVQNPTKYLGDLNRIEYRSSWELFFMRWLDLNPNVIKWNSEGVKVDYFSKMDNRARRYFIDFYVKYKD
;
A
#
# COMPACT_ATOMS: atom_id res chain seq x y z
N MET A 1 28.06 -10.70 10.88
CA MET A 1 27.59 -10.78 10.66
C MET A 1 26.74 -10.74 10.20
N LYS A 2 26.45 -10.89 9.90
CA LYS A 2 25.79 -10.98 9.43
C LYS A 2 24.80 -10.66 9.41
N LYS A 3 24.47 -10.61 9.69
CA LYS A 3 23.47 -10.09 9.88
C LYS A 3 22.97 -9.11 9.02
N THR A 4 23.51 -8.45 8.34
CA THR A 4 23.09 -7.43 7.47
C THR A 4 22.19 -7.90 6.38
N ARG A 5 22.45 -9.05 5.88
CA ARG A 5 21.62 -9.59 4.84
C ARG A 5 20.23 -9.80 5.30
N GLY A 6 20.08 -10.10 6.55
CA GLY A 6 18.77 -10.31 7.09
C GLY A 6 17.92 -9.11 6.96
N ARG A 7 18.52 -7.96 7.02
CA ARG A 7 17.75 -6.73 6.91
C ARG A 7 17.02 -6.60 5.62
N ASN A 8 17.64 -7.04 4.55
CA ASN A 8 16.99 -6.88 3.26
C ASN A 8 15.68 -7.62 3.20
N ARG A 9 15.60 -8.75 3.84
CA ARG A 9 14.38 -9.50 3.83
C ARG A 9 13.28 -8.84 4.60
N PHE A 10 13.65 -7.99 5.57
CA PHE A 10 12.64 -7.28 6.36
C PHE A 10 11.93 -6.23 5.58
N HIS A 11 12.47 -5.87 4.42
CA HIS A 11 11.87 -4.83 3.62
C HIS A 11 10.86 -5.35 2.62
N GLN A 12 10.61 -6.64 2.66
CA GLN A 12 9.62 -7.24 1.78
C GLN A 12 8.88 -8.32 2.55
N GLY A 13 7.61 -8.41 2.30
CA GLY A 13 6.83 -9.44 2.94
C GLY A 13 5.36 -9.23 2.73
N ARG A 14 4.60 -10.06 3.39
CA ARG A 14 3.15 -10.00 3.32
C ARG A 14 2.61 -9.48 4.63
N TYR A 15 1.73 -8.53 4.54
CA TYR A 15 1.10 -7.95 5.71
C TYR A 15 -0.19 -8.68 6.03
N ARG A 16 -0.38 -9.03 7.27
CA ARG A 16 -1.62 -9.63 7.74
C ARG A 16 -2.43 -8.59 8.47
N VAL A 17 -3.61 -8.30 7.93
CA VAL A 17 -4.44 -7.26 8.53
C VAL A 17 -5.07 -7.76 9.81
N GLN A 18 -5.27 -6.85 10.73
CA GLN A 18 -6.00 -7.14 11.95
C GLN A 18 -7.46 -6.73 11.82
N ASN A 19 -7.75 -5.85 10.88
CA ASN A 19 -9.12 -5.40 10.62
C ASN A 19 -9.46 -5.65 9.16
N PRO A 20 -9.77 -6.88 8.82
CA PRO A 20 -9.94 -7.25 7.41
C PRO A 20 -11.04 -6.51 6.68
N THR A 21 -12.05 -6.04 7.40
CA THR A 21 -13.14 -5.33 6.73
C THR A 21 -12.72 -3.97 6.21
N LYS A 22 -11.56 -3.46 6.63
CA LYS A 22 -11.08 -2.18 6.18
C LYS A 22 -10.33 -2.26 4.86
N TYR A 23 -9.78 -3.41 4.54
CA TYR A 23 -8.96 -3.54 3.35
C TYR A 23 -9.81 -3.81 2.13
N LEU A 24 -9.55 -3.04 1.08
CA LEU A 24 -10.21 -3.24 -0.21
C LEU A 24 -9.28 -4.01 -1.11
N GLY A 25 -9.56 -5.28 -1.30
CA GLY A 25 -8.73 -6.09 -2.15
C GLY A 25 -8.54 -7.48 -1.58
N ASP A 26 -7.60 -8.19 -2.14
CA ASP A 26 -7.33 -9.57 -1.75
C ASP A 26 -6.49 -9.57 -0.48
N LEU A 27 -7.07 -10.05 0.60
CA LEU A 27 -6.39 -10.05 1.89
C LEU A 27 -5.14 -10.91 1.90
N ASN A 28 -5.04 -11.84 1.00
CA ASN A 28 -3.89 -12.74 0.93
C ASN A 28 -2.75 -12.19 0.09
N ARG A 29 -2.93 -11.00 -0.45
CA ARG A 29 -1.96 -10.45 -1.37
C ARG A 29 -1.54 -9.03 -1.00
N ILE A 30 -1.55 -8.75 0.29
CA ILE A 30 -1.12 -7.44 0.77
C ILE A 30 0.37 -7.52 1.02
N GLU A 31 1.14 -6.96 0.12
CA GLU A 31 2.59 -7.06 0.17
C GLU A 31 3.24 -5.71 0.39
N TYR A 32 4.25 -5.68 1.23
CA TYR A 32 5.03 -4.48 1.42
C TYR A 32 6.42 -4.72 0.85
N ARG A 33 7.01 -3.67 0.31
CA ARG A 33 8.33 -3.75 -0.31
C ARG A 33 9.38 -2.96 0.44
N SER A 34 8.98 -2.36 1.52
CA SER A 34 9.90 -1.60 2.35
C SER A 34 9.37 -1.55 3.77
N SER A 35 10.26 -1.27 4.70
CA SER A 35 9.85 -1.12 6.09
C SER A 35 8.86 0.03 6.22
N TRP A 36 9.06 1.07 5.43
CA TRP A 36 8.19 2.22 5.45
C TRP A 36 6.76 1.82 5.09
N GLU A 37 6.62 1.00 4.06
CA GLU A 37 5.30 0.55 3.66
C GLU A 37 4.65 -0.30 4.74
N LEU A 38 5.44 -1.13 5.39
CA LEU A 38 4.91 -1.95 6.47
C LEU A 38 4.36 -1.10 7.60
N PHE A 39 5.12 -0.09 8.01
CA PHE A 39 4.65 0.79 9.07
C PHE A 39 3.40 1.54 8.67
N PHE A 40 3.36 1.99 7.43
CA PHE A 40 2.20 2.71 6.95
C PHE A 40 0.97 1.82 6.89
N MET A 41 1.13 0.59 6.45
CA MET A 41 0.03 -0.36 6.41
C MET A 41 -0.53 -0.63 7.80
N ARG A 42 0.36 -0.78 8.78
CA ARG A 42 -0.09 -0.97 10.15
C ARG A 42 -0.85 0.24 10.65
N TRP A 43 -0.36 1.40 10.31
CA TRP A 43 -1.03 2.62 10.72
C TRP A 43 -2.43 2.70 10.13
N LEU A 44 -2.54 2.37 8.84
CA LEU A 44 -3.84 2.38 8.18
C LEU A 44 -4.80 1.37 8.80
N ASP A 45 -4.27 0.20 9.06
CA ASP A 45 -5.06 -0.90 9.58
C ASP A 45 -5.60 -0.60 10.98
N LEU A 46 -4.80 0.03 11.80
CA LEU A 46 -5.12 0.23 13.21
C LEU A 46 -5.73 1.59 13.52
N ASN A 47 -5.67 2.52 12.60
CA ASN A 47 -6.18 3.86 12.84
C ASN A 47 -7.70 3.89 12.73
N PRO A 48 -8.41 4.24 13.80
CA PRO A 48 -9.87 4.24 13.76
C PRO A 48 -10.47 5.27 12.82
N ASN A 49 -9.68 6.25 12.40
CA ASN A 49 -10.17 7.24 11.45
C ASN A 49 -10.07 6.78 10.01
N VAL A 50 -9.40 5.65 9.77
CA VAL A 50 -9.31 5.08 8.44
C VAL A 50 -10.42 4.05 8.30
N ILE A 51 -11.30 4.28 7.33
CA ILE A 51 -12.42 3.37 7.09
C ILE A 51 -12.03 2.26 6.13
N LYS A 52 -11.35 2.64 5.06
CA LYS A 52 -10.95 1.70 4.03
C LYS A 52 -9.57 2.07 3.51
N TRP A 53 -8.83 1.06 3.06
CA TRP A 53 -7.53 1.33 2.47
C TRP A 53 -7.16 0.20 1.51
N ASN A 54 -6.22 0.49 0.62
CA ASN A 54 -5.75 -0.46 -0.36
C ASN A 54 -4.32 -0.12 -0.71
N SER A 55 -3.51 -1.14 -0.90
CA SER A 55 -2.10 -0.95 -1.25
C SER A 55 -1.75 -1.59 -2.59
N GLU A 56 -2.74 -1.93 -3.37
CA GLU A 56 -2.52 -2.68 -4.59
C GLU A 56 -2.25 -1.82 -5.81
N GLY A 57 -2.15 -0.54 -5.62
CA GLY A 57 -1.87 0.28 -6.78
C GLY A 57 -3.05 0.43 -7.70
N VAL A 58 -3.91 1.37 -7.38
CA VAL A 58 -5.02 1.69 -8.27
C VAL A 58 -4.44 2.35 -9.51
N LYS A 59 -4.88 1.90 -10.68
CA LYS A 59 -4.43 2.46 -11.94
C LYS A 59 -5.37 3.57 -12.35
N VAL A 60 -4.81 4.71 -12.67
CA VAL A 60 -5.59 5.85 -13.13
C VAL A 60 -5.06 6.26 -14.49
N ASP A 61 -5.94 6.27 -15.47
CA ASP A 61 -5.56 6.72 -16.80
C ASP A 61 -5.85 8.21 -16.90
N TYR A 62 -4.91 8.94 -17.45
CA TYR A 62 -5.10 10.36 -17.61
C TYR A 62 -4.36 10.83 -18.86
N PHE A 63 -4.74 11.99 -19.35
CA PHE A 63 -4.11 12.56 -20.53
C PHE A 63 -3.17 13.66 -20.09
N SER A 64 -1.93 13.53 -20.45
CA SER A 64 -0.92 14.52 -20.09
C SER A 64 -0.85 15.59 -21.17
N LYS A 65 -1.18 16.80 -20.81
CA LYS A 65 -1.12 17.90 -21.77
C LYS A 65 0.31 18.27 -22.09
N MET A 66 1.22 18.02 -21.18
CA MET A 66 2.62 18.34 -21.43
C MET A 66 3.22 17.47 -22.51
N ASP A 67 2.87 16.19 -22.50
CA ASP A 67 3.38 15.25 -23.48
C ASP A 67 2.43 15.02 -24.62
N ASN A 68 1.21 15.51 -24.46
CA ASN A 68 0.17 15.31 -25.45
C ASN A 68 -0.08 13.83 -25.70
N ARG A 69 -0.14 13.04 -24.62
CA ARG A 69 -0.45 11.63 -24.79
C ARG A 69 -1.03 11.05 -23.51
N ALA A 70 -1.70 9.93 -23.67
CA ALA A 70 -2.32 9.24 -22.55
C ALA A 70 -1.25 8.55 -21.71
N ARG A 71 -1.43 8.62 -20.42
CA ARG A 71 -0.51 7.97 -19.48
C ARG A 71 -1.31 7.24 -18.44
N ARG A 72 -0.63 6.28 -17.80
CA ARG A 72 -1.24 5.53 -16.72
C ARG A 72 -0.45 5.79 -15.45
N TYR A 73 -1.17 6.13 -14.43
CA TYR A 73 -0.58 6.45 -13.15
C TYR A 73 -0.99 5.41 -12.12
N PHE A 74 0.00 4.92 -11.36
CA PHE A 74 -0.25 3.95 -10.30
C PHE A 74 -0.28 4.67 -8.97
N ILE A 75 -1.37 4.48 -8.23
CA ILE A 75 -1.49 5.04 -6.91
C ILE A 75 -1.10 3.96 -5.93
N ASP A 76 -0.06 4.23 -5.14
CA ASP A 76 0.47 3.22 -4.22
C ASP A 76 -0.50 2.87 -3.12
N PHE A 77 -1.18 3.87 -2.58
CA PHE A 77 -2.12 3.64 -1.50
C PHE A 77 -3.39 4.42 -1.73
N TYR A 78 -4.48 3.75 -1.43
CA TYR A 78 -5.78 4.41 -1.40
C TYR A 78 -6.26 4.39 0.04
N VAL A 79 -6.70 5.55 0.54
CA VAL A 79 -7.13 5.66 1.93
C VAL A 79 -8.43 6.45 1.97
N LYS A 80 -9.41 5.88 2.65
CA LYS A 80 -10.65 6.57 2.88
C LYS A 80 -10.78 6.83 4.37
N TYR A 81 -10.87 8.08 4.73
CA TYR A 81 -10.97 8.50 6.11
C TYR A 81 -12.41 8.70 6.52
N LYS A 82 -12.62 8.57 7.81
CA LYS A 82 -13.87 8.93 8.41
C LYS A 82 -14.01 10.44 8.30
N ASP A 83 -15.16 10.89 8.00
CA ASP A 83 -15.34 12.30 7.82
C ASP A 83 -15.15 13.13 9.03
#